data_b27009a894882a8dd4b8b2a9082fca14
#
_entry.id   b27009a894882a8dd4b8b2a9082fca14
#
_cell.length_a   1.000
_cell.length_b   1.000
_cell.length_c   1.000
_cell.angle_alpha   90.00
_cell.angle_beta   90.00
_cell.angle_gamma   90.00
#
_symmetry.space_group_name_H-M   'P 1'
#
loop_
_entity.id
_entity.type
_entity.pdbx_description
1 polymer ?
#
loop_
_entity_poly.entity_id
_entity_poly.type
_entity_poly.pdbx_seq_one_letter_code
_entity_poly.pdbx_strand_id
1 'polypeptide(L)'
;MNDRKKNLREFQARLSERLRQAASGAAPTARLGVQVGSRRLLVELSEAGEVVPLPQTIAPVPLTRDWFRGLVNLRGSLYAVSDLARFVGDSFTPASREARLIAFAPRLGLNASVVVARMLGLQNVETMKPADGNAGGGDNERGNPAAIESAGGERPAWLGADWIDAEGRLWTELSLARLAVDDRFMAVAR
;
A
#
# COMPACT_ATOMS: atom_id res chain seq x y z
N MET A 1 13.76 -0.28 49.81
CA MET A 1 12.36 -0.65 49.41
C MET A 1 11.68 0.39 48.55
N ASN A 2 12.38 1.47 48.16
CA ASN A 2 11.80 2.62 47.41
C ASN A 2 12.00 2.57 45.89
N ASP A 3 13.02 1.87 45.39
CA ASP A 3 13.39 1.89 43.98
C ASP A 3 12.43 1.10 43.06
N ARG A 4 11.84 0.01 43.55
CA ARG A 4 10.85 -0.75 42.75
C ARG A 4 9.53 0.02 42.50
N LYS A 5 9.12 0.84 43.48
CA LYS A 5 7.92 1.69 43.32
C LYS A 5 8.16 2.86 42.36
N LYS A 6 9.39 3.38 42.33
CA LYS A 6 9.79 4.45 41.39
C LYS A 6 9.85 3.94 39.96
N ASN A 7 10.49 2.79 39.73
CA ASN A 7 10.55 2.15 38.41
C ASN A 7 9.15 1.78 37.84
N LEU A 8 8.24 1.32 38.71
CA LEU A 8 6.88 0.97 38.28
C LEU A 8 6.07 2.21 37.88
N ARG A 9 6.23 3.33 38.60
CA ARG A 9 5.59 4.60 38.26
C ARG A 9 6.14 5.19 36.96
N GLU A 10 7.46 5.13 36.76
CA GLU A 10 8.08 5.58 35.52
C GLU A 10 7.67 4.72 34.32
N PHE A 11 7.53 3.40 34.51
CA PHE A 11 7.03 2.49 33.48
C PHE A 11 5.57 2.77 33.14
N GLN A 12 4.71 2.98 34.16
CA GLN A 12 3.31 3.34 33.95
C GLN A 12 3.15 4.71 33.26
N ALA A 13 3.97 5.69 33.62
CA ALA A 13 3.98 7.00 32.98
C ALA A 13 4.36 6.91 31.50
N ARG A 14 5.42 6.14 31.18
CA ARG A 14 5.83 5.90 29.78
C ARG A 14 4.79 5.13 28.97
N LEU A 15 4.12 4.16 29.59
CA LEU A 15 3.05 3.41 28.94
C LEU A 15 1.82 4.30 28.70
N SER A 16 1.45 5.12 29.69
CA SER A 16 0.34 6.08 29.57
C SER A 16 0.64 7.16 28.51
N GLU A 17 1.87 7.61 28.41
CA GLU A 17 2.31 8.57 27.39
C GLU A 17 2.26 7.95 26.00
N ARG A 18 2.71 6.70 25.81
CA ARG A 18 2.58 5.98 24.56
C ARG A 18 1.14 5.72 24.18
N LEU A 19 0.28 5.40 25.14
CA LEU A 19 -1.17 5.24 24.92
C LEU A 19 -1.84 6.57 24.59
N ARG A 20 -1.43 7.69 25.21
CA ARG A 20 -1.90 9.03 24.85
C ARG A 20 -1.46 9.46 23.47
N GLN A 21 -0.20 9.21 23.09
CA GLN A 21 0.30 9.47 21.74
C GLN A 21 -0.42 8.60 20.69
N ALA A 22 -0.75 7.36 21.02
CA ALA A 22 -1.59 6.51 20.17
C ALA A 22 -3.05 6.99 20.10
N ALA A 23 -3.57 7.62 21.16
CA ALA A 23 -4.95 8.13 21.24
C ALA A 23 -5.09 9.58 20.76
N SER A 24 -4.02 10.37 20.71
CA SER A 24 -4.04 11.81 20.40
C SER A 24 -3.96 12.14 18.91
N GLY A 25 -4.39 11.22 18.02
CA GLY A 25 -4.67 11.60 16.61
C GLY A 25 -3.48 12.12 15.80
N ALA A 26 -2.24 11.95 16.26
CA ALA A 26 -1.11 11.97 15.36
C ALA A 26 -1.35 10.83 14.36
N ALA A 27 -1.61 11.17 13.11
CA ALA A 27 -1.80 10.19 12.05
C ALA A 27 -0.64 9.18 12.18
N PRO A 28 -0.94 7.87 12.29
CA PRO A 28 0.13 6.90 12.49
C PRO A 28 1.10 7.05 11.31
N THR A 29 2.32 7.47 11.60
CA THR A 29 3.37 7.71 10.60
C THR A 29 3.85 6.42 9.96
N ALA A 30 3.41 5.29 10.53
CA ALA A 30 3.63 3.97 9.99
C ALA A 30 2.76 3.74 8.74
N ARG A 31 3.40 3.30 7.68
CA ARG A 31 2.77 2.89 6.41
C ARG A 31 3.08 1.41 6.16
N LEU A 32 2.18 0.76 5.47
CA LEU A 32 2.39 -0.60 5.00
C LEU A 32 3.23 -0.56 3.73
N GLY A 33 4.45 -1.04 3.79
CA GLY A 33 5.33 -1.16 2.63
C GLY A 33 4.96 -2.37 1.79
N VAL A 34 4.76 -2.17 0.50
CA VAL A 34 4.42 -3.22 -0.46
C VAL A 34 5.25 -3.10 -1.74
N GLN A 35 5.46 -4.22 -2.41
CA GLN A 35 6.09 -4.25 -3.72
C GLN A 35 5.06 -4.53 -4.81
N VAL A 36 5.05 -3.66 -5.82
CA VAL A 36 4.20 -3.75 -7.01
C VAL A 36 5.09 -3.62 -8.24
N GLY A 37 5.27 -4.71 -8.97
CA GLY A 37 6.30 -4.77 -10.02
C GLY A 37 7.68 -4.49 -9.44
N SER A 38 8.39 -3.52 -9.99
CA SER A 38 9.69 -3.04 -9.49
C SER A 38 9.57 -1.94 -8.42
N ARG A 39 8.37 -1.43 -8.16
CA ARG A 39 8.11 -0.26 -7.31
C ARG A 39 7.88 -0.64 -5.85
N ARG A 40 8.30 0.25 -4.94
CA ARG A 40 7.97 0.18 -3.52
C ARG A 40 6.91 1.22 -3.22
N LEU A 41 5.77 0.77 -2.72
CA LEU A 41 4.66 1.65 -2.39
C LEU A 41 4.37 1.64 -0.88
N LEU A 42 3.88 2.76 -0.39
CA LEU A 42 3.49 2.98 1.00
C LEU A 42 1.98 3.14 1.07
N VAL A 43 1.30 2.20 1.70
CA VAL A 43 -0.16 2.21 1.89
C VAL A 43 -0.47 2.65 3.31
N GLU A 44 -1.44 3.53 3.48
CA GLU A 44 -1.92 3.92 4.80
C GLU A 44 -2.62 2.73 5.47
N LEU A 45 -2.22 2.42 6.72
CA LEU A 45 -2.76 1.28 7.46
C LEU A 45 -4.28 1.34 7.62
N SER A 46 -4.84 2.52 7.76
CA SER A 46 -6.27 2.72 7.89
C SER A 46 -7.05 2.42 6.61
N GLU A 47 -6.40 2.48 5.44
CA GLU A 47 -7.00 2.16 4.14
C GLU A 47 -6.88 0.67 3.78
N ALA A 48 -5.92 -0.03 4.37
CA ALA A 48 -5.76 -1.47 4.22
C ALA A 48 -6.69 -2.22 5.19
N GLY A 49 -7.46 -3.13 4.66
CA GLY A 49 -8.26 -4.07 5.43
C GLY A 49 -7.48 -5.35 5.71
N GLU A 50 -8.05 -6.49 5.32
CA GLU A 50 -7.40 -7.78 5.50
C GLU A 50 -6.27 -7.99 4.48
N VAL A 51 -5.14 -8.52 4.94
CA VAL A 51 -4.02 -8.95 4.09
C VAL A 51 -3.94 -10.47 4.16
N VAL A 52 -4.14 -11.14 3.02
CA VAL A 52 -4.11 -12.60 2.93
C VAL A 52 -3.11 -13.08 1.88
N PRO A 53 -2.61 -14.31 1.96
CA PRO A 53 -1.89 -14.92 0.85
C PRO A 53 -2.74 -14.86 -0.41
N LEU A 54 -2.09 -14.68 -1.58
CA LEU A 54 -2.81 -14.69 -2.84
C LEU A 54 -3.56 -16.02 -3.00
N PRO A 55 -4.92 -15.99 -3.12
CA PRO A 55 -5.70 -17.21 -3.28
C PRO A 55 -5.33 -17.95 -4.56
N GLN A 56 -5.29 -19.29 -4.50
CA GLN A 56 -5.03 -20.12 -5.69
C GLN A 56 -6.17 -20.04 -6.72
N THR A 57 -7.39 -19.81 -6.24
CA THR A 57 -8.57 -19.73 -7.08
C THR A 57 -9.19 -18.35 -6.97
N ILE A 58 -9.21 -17.64 -8.09
CA ILE A 58 -9.93 -16.39 -8.30
C ILE A 58 -10.92 -16.67 -9.43
N ALA A 59 -12.21 -16.46 -9.19
CA ALA A 59 -13.26 -16.69 -10.18
C ALA A 59 -13.18 -15.61 -11.27
N PRO A 60 -12.81 -15.96 -12.52
CA PRO A 60 -12.68 -14.96 -13.58
C PRO A 60 -14.06 -14.39 -13.97
N VAL A 61 -14.08 -13.14 -14.38
CA VAL A 61 -15.27 -12.49 -14.94
C VAL A 61 -14.99 -12.17 -16.41
N PRO A 62 -15.81 -12.64 -17.35
CA PRO A 62 -15.60 -12.39 -18.78
C PRO A 62 -15.81 -10.91 -19.14
N LEU A 63 -15.24 -10.50 -20.27
CA LEU A 63 -15.37 -9.14 -20.83
C LEU A 63 -14.86 -8.04 -19.91
N THR A 64 -13.85 -8.35 -19.09
CA THR A 64 -13.19 -7.38 -18.21
C THR A 64 -11.81 -6.99 -18.72
N ARG A 65 -11.29 -5.88 -18.21
CA ARG A 65 -9.91 -5.45 -18.44
C ARG A 65 -8.93 -6.52 -17.97
N ASP A 66 -7.76 -6.59 -18.57
CA ASP A 66 -6.76 -7.63 -18.29
C ASP A 66 -6.17 -7.55 -16.87
N TRP A 67 -6.07 -6.36 -16.28
CA TRP A 67 -5.63 -6.18 -14.90
C TRP A 67 -6.67 -6.63 -13.85
N PHE A 68 -7.94 -6.80 -14.26
CA PHE A 68 -8.98 -7.33 -13.38
C PHE A 68 -8.92 -8.86 -13.37
N ARG A 69 -8.57 -9.43 -12.23
CA ARG A 69 -8.36 -10.88 -12.08
C ARG A 69 -9.66 -11.66 -11.85
N GLY A 70 -10.70 -11.00 -11.37
CA GLY A 70 -12.00 -11.63 -11.08
C GLY A 70 -12.47 -11.37 -9.65
N LEU A 71 -13.15 -12.36 -9.08
CA LEU A 71 -13.77 -12.29 -7.75
C LEU A 71 -13.21 -13.36 -6.82
N VAL A 72 -13.12 -13.03 -5.53
CA VAL A 72 -12.73 -13.97 -4.47
C VAL A 72 -13.67 -13.82 -3.28
N ASN A 73 -13.93 -14.92 -2.57
CA ASN A 73 -14.64 -14.89 -1.31
C ASN A 73 -13.62 -14.75 -0.16
N LEU A 74 -13.74 -13.67 0.61
CA LEU A 74 -13.00 -13.47 1.85
C LEU A 74 -14.00 -13.44 3.00
N ARG A 75 -13.96 -14.46 3.85
CA ARG A 75 -14.82 -14.58 5.04
C ARG A 75 -16.32 -14.39 4.77
N GLY A 76 -16.81 -14.89 3.65
CA GLY A 76 -18.23 -14.79 3.29
C GLY A 76 -18.60 -13.56 2.46
N SER A 77 -17.70 -12.62 2.22
CA SER A 77 -17.91 -11.45 1.37
C SER A 77 -17.16 -11.59 0.05
N LEU A 78 -17.78 -11.21 -1.06
CA LEU A 78 -17.14 -11.17 -2.38
C LEU A 78 -16.34 -9.89 -2.53
N TYR A 79 -15.10 -10.06 -2.96
CA TYR A 79 -14.18 -8.96 -3.28
C TYR A 79 -13.75 -9.03 -4.73
N ALA A 80 -13.75 -7.88 -5.38
CA ALA A 80 -13.10 -7.68 -6.67
C ALA A 80 -11.58 -7.75 -6.51
N VAL A 81 -10.90 -8.45 -7.41
CA VAL A 81 -9.44 -8.64 -7.37
C VAL A 81 -8.81 -7.97 -8.58
N SER A 82 -7.94 -7.00 -8.35
CA SER A 82 -7.19 -6.29 -9.37
C SER A 82 -5.69 -6.51 -9.20
N ASP A 83 -4.99 -6.79 -10.28
CA ASP A 83 -3.53 -6.84 -10.30
C ASP A 83 -2.98 -5.42 -10.46
N LEU A 84 -2.44 -4.87 -9.38
CA LEU A 84 -2.01 -3.48 -9.37
C LEU A 84 -0.81 -3.24 -10.29
N ALA A 85 0.11 -4.20 -10.41
CA ALA A 85 1.22 -4.10 -11.37
C ALA A 85 0.71 -4.01 -12.80
N ARG A 86 -0.25 -4.87 -13.17
CA ARG A 86 -0.84 -4.85 -14.50
C ARG A 86 -1.69 -3.60 -14.75
N PHE A 87 -2.39 -3.11 -13.73
CA PHE A 87 -3.15 -1.87 -13.81
C PHE A 87 -2.28 -0.65 -14.16
N VAL A 88 -1.07 -0.60 -13.63
CA VAL A 88 -0.10 0.46 -13.92
C VAL A 88 0.76 0.20 -15.17
N GLY A 89 0.44 -0.83 -15.94
CA GLY A 89 1.09 -1.13 -17.22
C GLY A 89 2.29 -2.07 -17.15
N ASP A 90 2.60 -2.62 -15.97
CA ASP A 90 3.65 -3.62 -15.81
C ASP A 90 3.17 -5.03 -16.18
N SER A 91 4.07 -6.00 -16.09
CA SER A 91 3.72 -7.42 -16.16
C SER A 91 2.83 -7.84 -15.00
N PHE A 92 2.05 -8.91 -15.19
CA PHE A 92 1.26 -9.49 -14.11
C PHE A 92 2.12 -9.86 -12.91
N THR A 93 1.56 -9.65 -11.72
CA THR A 93 2.17 -10.13 -10.48
C THR A 93 2.28 -11.66 -10.53
N PRO A 94 3.48 -12.23 -10.45
CA PRO A 94 3.65 -13.68 -10.45
C PRO A 94 2.96 -14.32 -9.25
N ALA A 95 2.33 -15.50 -9.46
CA ALA A 95 1.85 -16.32 -8.37
C ALA A 95 3.07 -16.85 -7.59
N SER A 96 3.25 -16.36 -6.37
CA SER A 96 4.34 -16.75 -5.49
C SER A 96 3.84 -16.90 -4.04
N ARG A 97 4.64 -17.55 -3.19
CA ARG A 97 4.33 -17.64 -1.77
C ARG A 97 4.38 -16.27 -1.05
N GLU A 98 5.06 -15.30 -1.63
CA GLU A 98 5.18 -13.94 -1.08
C GLU A 98 4.04 -13.04 -1.54
N ALA A 99 3.39 -13.36 -2.67
CA ALA A 99 2.29 -12.56 -3.20
C ALA A 99 1.13 -12.48 -2.20
N ARG A 100 0.57 -11.28 -2.08
CA ARG A 100 -0.52 -10.99 -1.14
C ARG A 100 -1.66 -10.30 -1.86
N LEU A 101 -2.84 -10.56 -1.32
CA LEU A 101 -4.04 -9.81 -1.61
C LEU A 101 -4.30 -8.85 -0.45
N ILE A 102 -4.43 -7.57 -0.74
CA ILE A 102 -4.77 -6.54 0.23
C ILE A 102 -6.20 -6.12 -0.07
N ALA A 103 -7.13 -6.49 0.81
CA ALA A 103 -8.49 -6.01 0.75
C ALA A 103 -8.56 -4.54 1.18
N PHE A 104 -9.43 -3.78 0.56
CA PHE A 104 -9.70 -2.40 0.98
C PHE A 104 -10.39 -2.41 2.35
N ALA A 105 -10.06 -1.43 3.18
CA ALA A 105 -10.71 -1.30 4.48
C ALA A 105 -12.23 -1.07 4.30
N PRO A 106 -13.10 -1.68 5.14
CA PRO A 106 -14.56 -1.54 5.03
C PRO A 106 -15.05 -0.09 5.00
N ARG A 107 -14.31 0.82 5.66
CA ARG A 107 -14.61 2.26 5.67
C ARG A 107 -14.56 2.92 4.27
N LEU A 108 -13.91 2.28 3.31
CA LEU A 108 -13.85 2.79 1.93
C LEU A 108 -15.11 2.47 1.12
N GLY A 109 -16.03 1.66 1.68
CA GLY A 109 -17.32 1.37 1.05
C GLY A 109 -17.24 0.55 -0.24
N LEU A 110 -16.08 -0.03 -0.56
CA LEU A 110 -15.84 -0.79 -1.78
C LEU A 110 -15.22 -2.15 -1.44
N ASN A 111 -15.90 -3.24 -1.80
CA ASN A 111 -15.34 -4.60 -1.69
C ASN A 111 -14.37 -4.88 -2.84
N ALA A 112 -13.24 -4.20 -2.82
CA ALA A 112 -12.15 -4.37 -3.75
C ALA A 112 -10.88 -4.83 -3.04
N SER A 113 -9.97 -5.40 -3.79
CA SER A 113 -8.66 -5.82 -3.33
C SER A 113 -7.62 -5.69 -4.44
N VAL A 114 -6.38 -5.51 -4.05
CA VAL A 114 -5.26 -5.43 -4.97
C VAL A 114 -4.23 -6.52 -4.69
N VAL A 115 -3.68 -7.08 -5.77
CA VAL A 115 -2.58 -8.03 -5.70
C VAL A 115 -1.27 -7.26 -5.67
N VAL A 116 -0.40 -7.64 -4.73
CA VAL A 116 0.97 -7.12 -4.60
C VAL A 116 1.97 -8.28 -4.60
N ALA A 117 3.18 -8.05 -5.10
CA ALA A 117 4.19 -9.09 -5.23
C ALA A 117 4.68 -9.61 -3.88
N ARG A 118 4.80 -8.72 -2.89
CA ARG A 118 5.13 -9.05 -1.49
C ARG A 118 4.91 -7.88 -0.56
N MET A 119 4.86 -8.20 0.73
CA MET A 119 4.90 -7.22 1.81
C MET A 119 6.35 -6.87 2.15
N LEU A 120 6.61 -5.58 2.38
CA LEU A 120 7.92 -5.05 2.78
C LEU A 120 7.95 -4.60 4.25
N GLY A 121 6.87 -4.94 5.00
CA GLY A 121 6.74 -4.60 6.42
C GLY A 121 6.23 -3.17 6.66
N LEU A 122 6.23 -2.79 7.93
CA LEU A 122 5.86 -1.44 8.34
C LEU A 122 7.04 -0.49 8.11
N GLN A 123 6.75 0.63 7.48
CA GLN A 123 7.69 1.71 7.18
C GLN A 123 7.29 2.95 7.97
N ASN A 124 8.25 3.67 8.52
CA ASN A 124 8.00 4.94 9.20
C ASN A 124 8.45 6.09 8.28
N VAL A 125 7.50 6.85 7.75
CA VAL A 125 7.80 7.98 6.86
C VAL A 125 8.56 9.12 7.54
N GLU A 126 8.47 9.27 8.87
CA GLU A 126 9.26 10.28 9.60
C GLU A 126 10.77 10.04 9.54
N THR A 127 11.18 8.80 9.29
CA THR A 127 12.59 8.43 9.13
C THR A 127 13.07 8.54 7.68
N MET A 128 12.17 8.86 6.76
CA MET A 128 12.46 9.03 5.33
C MET A 128 12.63 10.51 5.00
N LYS A 129 13.27 10.78 3.89
CA LYS A 129 13.39 12.14 3.33
C LYS A 129 12.41 12.28 2.18
N PRO A 130 11.72 13.42 2.03
CA PRO A 130 10.98 13.70 0.82
C PRO A 130 11.93 13.58 -0.39
N ALA A 131 11.48 12.91 -1.45
CA ALA A 131 12.19 12.94 -2.72
C ALA A 131 11.84 14.26 -3.40
N ASP A 132 12.80 15.18 -3.47
CA ASP A 132 12.64 16.40 -4.25
C ASP A 132 12.34 16.00 -5.70
N GLY A 133 11.32 16.62 -6.31
CA GLY A 133 10.82 16.25 -7.64
C GLY A 133 11.84 16.36 -8.81
N ASN A 134 13.13 16.46 -8.50
CA ASN A 134 14.25 16.50 -9.44
C ASN A 134 15.30 15.42 -9.16
N ALA A 135 15.01 14.39 -8.34
CA ALA A 135 15.93 13.27 -8.10
C ALA A 135 15.97 12.26 -9.29
N GLY A 136 15.72 12.72 -10.50
CA GLY A 136 15.82 11.97 -11.75
C GLY A 136 17.18 12.06 -12.45
N GLY A 137 18.26 12.42 -11.75
CA GLY A 137 19.60 12.61 -12.33
C GLY A 137 20.69 11.73 -11.73
N GLY A 138 20.47 10.45 -11.62
CA GLY A 138 21.51 9.47 -11.29
C GLY A 138 21.38 8.27 -12.23
N ASP A 139 22.48 7.92 -12.92
CA ASP A 139 22.63 6.82 -13.88
C ASP A 139 22.21 5.46 -13.31
N ASN A 140 20.91 5.20 -13.23
CA ASN A 140 20.37 3.89 -12.96
C ASN A 140 19.44 3.48 -14.12
N GLU A 141 20.01 2.79 -15.09
CA GLU A 141 19.34 2.11 -16.22
C GLU A 141 18.35 1.00 -15.79
N ARG A 142 17.82 1.04 -14.57
CA ARG A 142 16.82 0.07 -14.07
C ARG A 142 15.59 0.81 -13.56
N GLY A 143 14.70 1.15 -14.51
CA GLY A 143 13.31 1.44 -14.23
C GLY A 143 13.10 2.64 -13.31
N ASN A 144 13.01 3.84 -13.88
CA ASN A 144 12.51 5.02 -13.20
C ASN A 144 11.12 4.67 -12.61
N PRO A 145 10.98 4.54 -11.27
CA PRO A 145 9.67 4.23 -10.67
C PRO A 145 8.69 5.42 -10.72
N ALA A 146 9.15 6.58 -11.19
CA ALA A 146 8.33 7.77 -11.37
C ALA A 146 7.34 7.69 -12.55
N ALA A 147 7.46 6.69 -13.42
CA ALA A 147 6.62 6.59 -14.61
C ALA A 147 5.37 5.71 -14.41
N ILE A 148 4.62 5.87 -13.32
CA ILE A 148 3.18 5.62 -13.40
C ILE A 148 2.58 6.89 -14.00
N GLU A 149 2.80 7.11 -15.27
CA GLU A 149 2.14 8.15 -16.01
C GLU A 149 0.77 7.63 -16.45
N SER A 150 -0.27 8.41 -16.22
CA SER A 150 -1.53 8.24 -16.93
C SER A 150 -1.25 8.33 -18.42
N ALA A 151 -2.09 7.77 -19.25
CA ALA A 151 -2.01 7.84 -20.73
C ALA A 151 -1.95 9.29 -21.30
N GLY A 152 -1.88 10.31 -20.45
CA GLY A 152 -1.73 11.73 -20.74
C GLY A 152 -0.51 12.40 -20.07
N GLY A 153 0.43 11.65 -19.49
CA GLY A 153 1.63 12.21 -18.86
C GLY A 153 1.42 12.84 -17.48
N GLU A 154 0.22 12.79 -16.92
CA GLU A 154 -0.09 13.33 -15.60
C GLU A 154 -0.03 12.25 -14.52
N ARG A 155 0.54 12.60 -13.36
CA ARG A 155 0.64 11.71 -12.22
C ARG A 155 -0.76 11.37 -11.70
N PRO A 156 -1.14 10.08 -11.55
CA PRO A 156 -2.44 9.70 -11.04
C PRO A 156 -2.71 10.25 -9.64
N ALA A 157 -3.94 10.70 -9.39
CA ALA A 157 -4.34 11.31 -8.11
C ALA A 157 -4.22 10.36 -6.90
N TRP A 158 -4.23 9.03 -7.14
CA TRP A 158 -4.07 8.01 -6.10
C TRP A 158 -2.61 7.76 -5.71
N LEU A 159 -1.63 8.36 -6.41
CA LEU A 159 -0.24 8.42 -5.98
C LEU A 159 0.00 9.71 -5.19
N GLY A 160 0.54 9.56 -3.99
CA GLY A 160 0.94 10.65 -3.11
C GLY A 160 2.40 11.05 -3.27
N ALA A 161 3.03 11.46 -2.19
CA ALA A 161 4.41 11.90 -2.15
C ALA A 161 5.40 10.77 -2.39
N ASP A 162 6.60 11.14 -2.84
CA ASP A 162 7.74 10.25 -2.97
C ASP A 162 8.71 10.46 -1.79
N TRP A 163 9.29 9.38 -1.31
CA TRP A 163 10.15 9.33 -0.16
C TRP A 163 11.41 8.51 -0.45
N ILE A 164 12.51 8.87 0.19
CA ILE A 164 13.78 8.13 0.14
C ILE A 164 14.11 7.65 1.55
N ASP A 165 14.31 6.34 1.71
CA ASP A 165 14.73 5.76 2.98
C ASP A 165 16.23 5.93 3.23
N ALA A 166 16.69 5.45 4.41
CA ALA A 166 18.09 5.55 4.83
C ALA A 166 19.06 4.80 3.90
N GLU A 167 18.57 3.80 3.16
CA GLU A 167 19.32 3.02 2.19
C GLU A 167 19.26 3.59 0.76
N GLY A 168 18.64 4.76 0.58
CA GLY A 168 18.51 5.44 -0.71
C GLY A 168 17.44 4.85 -1.62
N ARG A 169 16.54 4.02 -1.10
CA ARG A 169 15.46 3.40 -1.90
C ARG A 169 14.27 4.35 -2.01
N LEU A 170 13.74 4.46 -3.21
CA LEU A 170 12.56 5.27 -3.48
C LEU A 170 11.28 4.51 -3.07
N TRP A 171 10.38 5.24 -2.43
CA TRP A 171 9.05 4.82 -2.02
C TRP A 171 8.03 5.84 -2.49
N THR A 172 6.88 5.38 -2.97
CA THR A 172 5.79 6.25 -3.40
C THR A 172 4.54 5.95 -2.56
N GLU A 173 3.87 6.97 -2.07
CA GLU A 173 2.59 6.78 -1.38
C GLU A 173 1.51 6.31 -2.35
N LEU A 174 0.71 5.34 -1.91
CA LEU A 174 -0.46 4.80 -2.59
C LEU A 174 -1.68 4.99 -1.70
N SER A 175 -2.65 5.78 -2.15
CA SER A 175 -3.94 5.90 -1.48
C SER A 175 -4.95 4.93 -2.10
N LEU A 176 -5.36 3.93 -1.32
CA LEU A 176 -6.43 3.02 -1.72
C LEU A 176 -7.78 3.73 -1.74
N ALA A 177 -7.95 4.77 -0.89
CA ALA A 177 -9.18 5.57 -0.89
C ALA A 177 -9.34 6.34 -2.21
N ARG A 178 -8.28 6.95 -2.72
CA ARG A 178 -8.31 7.64 -4.01
C ARG A 178 -8.39 6.66 -5.18
N LEU A 179 -7.73 5.51 -5.07
CA LEU A 179 -7.82 4.45 -6.07
C LEU A 179 -9.25 3.90 -6.17
N ALA A 180 -9.96 3.79 -5.04
CA ALA A 180 -11.35 3.31 -4.99
C ALA A 180 -12.35 4.21 -5.75
N VAL A 181 -11.99 5.45 -6.04
CA VAL A 181 -12.82 6.41 -6.78
C VAL A 181 -12.18 6.81 -8.12
N ASP A 182 -11.09 6.19 -8.51
CA ASP A 182 -10.44 6.43 -9.81
C ASP A 182 -11.28 5.82 -10.94
N ASP A 183 -11.64 6.61 -11.94
CA ASP A 183 -12.52 6.20 -13.05
C ASP A 183 -11.93 5.03 -13.83
N ARG A 184 -10.61 4.98 -14.03
CA ARG A 184 -9.95 3.88 -14.75
C ARG A 184 -9.99 2.60 -13.94
N PHE A 185 -9.77 2.70 -12.62
CA PHE A 185 -9.81 1.55 -11.73
C PHE A 185 -11.22 1.00 -11.55
N MET A 186 -12.24 1.87 -11.62
CA MET A 186 -13.64 1.47 -11.53
C MET A 186 -14.18 0.95 -12.86
N ALA A 187 -13.58 1.33 -14.00
CA ALA A 187 -14.00 0.89 -15.33
C ALA A 187 -13.44 -0.51 -15.67
N VAL A 188 -13.88 -1.54 -14.94
CA VAL A 188 -13.43 -2.93 -15.12
C VAL A 188 -13.94 -3.60 -16.40
N ALA A 189 -15.05 -3.17 -16.93
CA ALA A 189 -15.59 -3.67 -18.21
C ALA A 189 -14.74 -3.19 -19.40
N ARG A 190 -14.68 -4.04 -20.45
CA ARG A 190 -14.07 -3.69 -21.74
C ARG A 190 -15.05 -2.94 -22.62
#